data_84f5f8b9b5c38375979ef296adf8ee36
#
_entry.id   84f5f8b9b5c38375979ef296adf8ee36
#
_cell.length_a   1.000
_cell.length_b   1.000
_cell.length_c   1.000
_cell.angle_alpha   90.00
_cell.angle_beta   90.00
_cell.angle_gamma   90.00
#
_symmetry.space_group_name_H-M   'P 1'
#
loop_
_entity.id
_entity.type
_entity.pdbx_description
1 polymer ?
#
loop_
_entity_poly.entity_id
_entity_poly.type
_entity_poly.pdbx_seq_one_letter_code
_entity_poly.pdbx_strand_id
1 'polypeptide(L)'
;MNHPTRKLHRLQTWDYSAPGYYFITICTKEKRCVLSSITDGQLRLTQIGAIAEKCWLRMNTVAPHITTDYYCVMPNHIHGIVVIGQHPPEAARSIPDLIHAYKSTVTREVNRLVPPEQRNQLWQSSYYDEIIRTEQMLLETRRYIEDNPRKWAEDDLFIYT
;
A
#
# COMPACT_ATOMS: atom_id res chain seq x y z
N MET A 1 -7.58 12.42 -15.52
CA MET A 1 -8.57 12.27 -14.45
C MET A 1 -8.12 13.10 -13.27
N ASN A 2 -8.92 14.10 -12.88
CA ASN A 2 -8.70 14.80 -11.63
C ASN A 2 -8.97 13.86 -10.47
N HIS A 3 -7.92 13.32 -9.85
CA HIS A 3 -8.08 12.74 -8.53
C HIS A 3 -8.36 13.90 -7.55
N PRO A 4 -9.53 13.94 -6.91
CA PRO A 4 -9.83 14.98 -5.94
C PRO A 4 -8.79 14.92 -4.83
N THR A 5 -8.38 16.10 -4.36
CA THR A 5 -7.51 16.28 -3.19
C THR A 5 -7.96 15.31 -2.09
N ARG A 6 -7.14 14.29 -1.81
CA ARG A 6 -7.47 13.15 -0.95
C ARG A 6 -7.72 13.63 0.47
N LYS A 7 -8.98 13.89 0.79
CA LYS A 7 -9.40 14.04 2.18
C LYS A 7 -9.36 12.65 2.83
N LEU A 8 -8.63 12.53 3.92
CA LEU A 8 -8.61 11.38 4.84
C LEU A 8 -10.00 11.17 5.48
N HIS A 9 -10.94 10.68 4.73
CA HIS A 9 -12.25 10.33 5.27
C HIS A 9 -12.48 8.83 5.08
N ARG A 10 -12.03 8.05 6.08
CA ARG A 10 -12.62 6.73 6.28
C ARG A 10 -14.12 6.94 6.45
N LEU A 11 -14.90 6.17 5.72
CA LEU A 11 -16.34 6.15 5.90
C LEU A 11 -16.61 5.62 7.31
N GLN A 12 -17.04 6.49 8.22
CA GLN A 12 -17.33 6.12 9.63
C GLN A 12 -18.41 5.04 9.76
N THR A 13 -19.20 4.86 8.72
CA THR A 13 -20.34 3.92 8.66
C THR A 13 -19.97 2.60 7.97
N TRP A 14 -18.73 2.41 7.49
CA TRP A 14 -18.32 1.20 6.80
C TRP A 14 -17.57 0.25 7.72
N ASP A 15 -17.93 -1.02 7.67
CA ASP A 15 -17.20 -2.08 8.35
C ASP A 15 -16.01 -2.53 7.48
N TYR A 16 -14.82 -2.11 7.84
CA TYR A 16 -13.57 -2.45 7.15
C TYR A 16 -13.08 -3.89 7.41
N SER A 17 -13.87 -4.71 8.10
CA SER A 17 -13.71 -6.17 8.16
C SER A 17 -14.65 -6.91 7.21
N ALA A 18 -15.53 -6.18 6.52
CA ALA A 18 -16.47 -6.74 5.56
C ALA A 18 -15.77 -7.32 4.33
N PRO A 19 -16.33 -8.39 3.72
CA PRO A 19 -15.85 -8.91 2.45
C PRO A 19 -15.83 -7.84 1.37
N GLY A 20 -14.77 -7.83 0.56
CA GLY A 20 -14.63 -6.86 -0.52
C GLY A 20 -13.21 -6.62 -0.97
N TYR A 21 -13.08 -5.73 -1.93
CA TYR A 21 -11.82 -5.27 -2.49
C TYR A 21 -11.53 -3.86 -1.99
N TYR A 22 -10.33 -3.65 -1.48
CA TYR A 22 -9.90 -2.38 -0.89
C TYR A 22 -8.63 -1.92 -1.58
N PHE A 23 -8.70 -0.78 -2.27
CA PHE A 23 -7.52 -0.14 -2.83
C PHE A 23 -6.81 0.67 -1.75
N ILE A 24 -5.54 0.38 -1.52
CA ILE A 24 -4.72 0.94 -0.44
C ILE A 24 -3.57 1.74 -1.03
N THR A 25 -3.29 2.90 -0.44
CA THR A 25 -2.07 3.68 -0.71
C THR A 25 -1.37 4.00 0.60
N ILE A 26 -0.12 3.55 0.75
CA ILE A 26 0.71 3.78 1.93
C ILE A 26 1.91 4.63 1.52
N CYS A 27 2.02 5.84 2.04
CA CYS A 27 3.10 6.76 1.69
C CYS A 27 4.23 6.73 2.72
N THR A 28 5.47 6.90 2.24
CA THR A 28 6.61 7.15 3.12
C THR A 28 6.49 8.52 3.78
N LYS A 29 7.13 8.67 4.95
CA LYS A 29 7.20 9.95 5.64
C LYS A 29 7.89 10.98 4.75
N GLU A 30 7.28 12.17 4.65
CA GLU A 30 7.79 13.29 3.82
C GLU A 30 7.94 12.93 2.34
N LYS A 31 7.23 11.91 1.87
CA LYS A 31 7.30 11.39 0.49
C LYS A 31 8.73 11.02 0.05
N ARG A 32 9.58 10.55 0.97
CA ARG A 32 10.95 10.16 0.64
C ARG A 32 10.99 8.99 -0.34
N CYS A 33 11.73 9.12 -1.42
CA CYS A 33 11.91 8.08 -2.43
C CYS A 33 12.94 7.03 -1.98
N VAL A 34 12.53 6.17 -1.04
CA VAL A 34 13.40 5.14 -0.43
C VAL A 34 13.02 3.70 -0.78
N LEU A 35 11.88 3.48 -1.45
CA LEU A 35 11.38 2.13 -1.72
C LEU A 35 11.85 1.59 -3.06
N SER A 36 11.87 2.42 -4.09
CA SER A 36 12.30 2.03 -5.43
C SER A 36 12.85 3.24 -6.19
N SER A 37 13.44 2.97 -7.34
CA SER A 37 13.78 3.96 -8.36
C SER A 37 13.12 3.59 -9.68
N ILE A 38 12.80 4.59 -10.50
CA ILE A 38 12.25 4.38 -11.83
C ILE A 38 13.12 5.13 -12.84
N THR A 39 13.67 4.40 -13.79
CA THR A 39 14.46 4.93 -14.90
C THR A 39 13.92 4.34 -16.18
N ASP A 40 13.60 5.18 -17.16
CA ASP A 40 13.02 4.76 -18.44
C ASP A 40 11.78 3.87 -18.30
N GLY A 41 10.92 4.20 -17.32
CA GLY A 41 9.71 3.43 -17.01
C GLY A 41 9.96 2.08 -16.35
N GLN A 42 11.21 1.74 -16.04
CA GLN A 42 11.57 0.50 -15.35
C GLN A 42 11.76 0.75 -13.86
N LEU A 43 11.01 0.00 -13.07
CA LEU A 43 11.06 0.05 -11.61
C LEU A 43 12.13 -0.92 -11.09
N ARG A 44 12.95 -0.43 -10.15
CA ARG A 44 13.93 -1.24 -9.41
C ARG A 44 13.76 -1.01 -7.92
N LEU A 45 13.50 -2.07 -7.19
CA LEU A 45 13.38 -2.01 -5.74
C LEU A 45 14.73 -1.72 -5.08
N THR A 46 14.69 -0.89 -4.05
CA THR A 46 15.78 -0.80 -3.07
C THR A 46 15.70 -1.98 -2.09
N GLN A 47 16.67 -2.11 -1.21
CA GLN A 47 16.60 -3.11 -0.12
C GLN A 47 15.38 -2.87 0.77
N ILE A 48 15.03 -1.62 1.06
CA ILE A 48 13.82 -1.25 1.83
C ILE A 48 12.57 -1.64 1.06
N GLY A 49 12.52 -1.36 -0.24
CA GLY A 49 11.41 -1.74 -1.10
C GLY A 49 11.21 -3.24 -1.19
N ALA A 50 12.30 -4.02 -1.29
CA ALA A 50 12.22 -5.48 -1.29
C ALA A 50 11.66 -6.05 0.03
N ILE A 51 12.01 -5.44 1.17
CA ILE A 51 11.41 -5.79 2.46
C ILE A 51 9.92 -5.46 2.47
N ALA A 52 9.56 -4.27 1.99
CA ALA A 52 8.17 -3.83 1.92
C ALA A 52 7.33 -4.76 1.04
N GLU A 53 7.83 -5.14 -0.14
CA GLU A 53 7.18 -6.10 -1.04
C GLU A 53 7.01 -7.47 -0.39
N LYS A 54 8.07 -8.02 0.20
CA LYS A 54 8.03 -9.30 0.91
C LYS A 54 6.96 -9.30 2.01
N CYS A 55 6.88 -8.22 2.79
CA CYS A 55 5.87 -8.08 3.84
C CYS A 55 4.46 -7.94 3.25
N TRP A 56 4.30 -7.28 2.09
CA TRP A 56 3.03 -7.18 1.39
C TRP A 56 2.52 -8.57 0.97
N LEU A 57 3.36 -9.34 0.33
CA LEU A 57 3.03 -10.69 -0.12
C LEU A 57 2.75 -11.65 1.04
N ARG A 58 3.39 -11.46 2.21
CA ARG A 58 3.11 -12.24 3.41
C ARG A 58 1.68 -12.05 3.95
N MET A 59 0.99 -10.98 3.59
CA MET A 59 -0.42 -10.82 3.99
C MET A 59 -1.30 -11.99 3.51
N ASN A 60 -0.95 -12.63 2.39
CA ASN A 60 -1.63 -13.84 1.90
C ASN A 60 -1.53 -15.06 2.83
N THR A 61 -0.65 -15.02 3.81
CA THR A 61 -0.39 -16.15 4.73
C THR A 61 -0.79 -15.86 6.17
N VAL A 62 -1.17 -14.63 6.51
CA VAL A 62 -1.47 -14.25 7.91
C VAL A 62 -2.90 -14.61 8.31
N ALA A 63 -3.81 -14.70 7.35
CA ALA A 63 -5.18 -15.12 7.59
C ALA A 63 -5.79 -15.70 6.31
N PRO A 64 -6.51 -16.83 6.38
CA PRO A 64 -7.06 -17.51 5.19
C PRO A 64 -8.06 -16.66 4.39
N HIS A 65 -8.69 -15.68 5.04
CA HIS A 65 -9.68 -14.79 4.41
C HIS A 65 -9.08 -13.54 3.80
N ILE A 66 -7.76 -13.32 3.93
CA ILE A 66 -7.06 -12.15 3.38
C ILE A 66 -6.19 -12.59 2.20
N THR A 67 -6.34 -11.93 1.08
CA THR A 67 -5.46 -12.06 -0.08
C THR A 67 -5.08 -10.70 -0.62
N THR A 68 -3.96 -10.63 -1.34
CA THR A 68 -3.56 -9.45 -2.09
C THR A 68 -3.77 -9.69 -3.57
N ASP A 69 -4.19 -8.66 -4.28
CA ASP A 69 -4.34 -8.65 -5.73
C ASP A 69 -3.20 -7.81 -6.34
N TYR A 70 -3.44 -7.02 -7.35
CA TYR A 70 -2.43 -6.15 -7.96
C TYR A 70 -1.80 -5.19 -6.95
N TYR A 71 -0.51 -4.99 -7.05
CA TYR A 71 0.24 -4.03 -6.22
C TYR A 71 1.44 -3.47 -6.99
N CYS A 72 1.95 -2.33 -6.53
CA CYS A 72 3.19 -1.74 -7.03
C CYS A 72 3.91 -0.98 -5.89
N VAL A 73 5.22 -1.23 -5.78
CA VAL A 73 6.08 -0.52 -4.82
C VAL A 73 6.76 0.64 -5.53
N MET A 74 6.12 1.80 -5.50
CA MET A 74 6.58 3.04 -6.10
C MET A 74 7.73 3.67 -5.29
N PRO A 75 8.45 4.68 -5.79
CA PRO A 75 9.58 5.26 -5.06
C PRO A 75 9.26 5.72 -3.63
N ASN A 76 8.11 6.33 -3.41
CA ASN A 76 7.72 6.91 -2.12
C ASN A 76 6.35 6.45 -1.58
N HIS A 77 5.76 5.44 -2.19
CA HIS A 77 4.49 4.86 -1.73
C HIS A 77 4.28 3.45 -2.28
N ILE A 78 3.29 2.79 -1.74
CA ILE A 78 2.82 1.50 -2.22
C ILE A 78 1.34 1.65 -2.59
N HIS A 79 1.00 1.24 -3.79
CA HIS A 79 -0.37 0.95 -4.20
C HIS A 79 -0.62 -0.54 -4.16
N GLY A 80 -1.79 -0.95 -3.69
CA GLY A 80 -2.17 -2.34 -3.78
C GLY A 80 -3.63 -2.57 -3.43
N ILE A 81 -4.15 -3.70 -3.87
CA ILE A 81 -5.50 -4.14 -3.58
C ILE A 81 -5.43 -5.26 -2.55
N VAL A 82 -6.11 -5.08 -1.43
CA VAL A 82 -6.33 -6.10 -0.42
C VAL A 82 -7.75 -6.63 -0.57
N VAL A 83 -7.89 -7.94 -0.52
CA VAL A 83 -9.19 -8.61 -0.65
C VAL A 83 -9.53 -9.31 0.66
N ILE A 84 -10.69 -9.01 1.20
CA ILE A 84 -11.31 -9.79 2.28
C ILE A 84 -12.30 -10.74 1.62
N GLY A 85 -12.08 -12.05 1.78
CA GLY A 85 -12.91 -13.09 1.21
C GLY A 85 -14.29 -13.17 1.85
N GLN A 86 -15.19 -13.93 1.19
CA GLN A 86 -16.51 -14.19 1.72
C GLN A 86 -16.42 -15.03 3.01
N HIS A 87 -17.36 -14.79 3.92
CA HIS A 87 -17.46 -15.50 5.20
C HIS A 87 -16.17 -15.41 6.08
N PRO A 88 -15.66 -14.18 6.34
CA PRO A 88 -14.57 -14.03 7.28
C PRO A 88 -15.01 -14.50 8.68
N PRO A 89 -14.08 -14.98 9.53
CA PRO A 89 -14.42 -15.33 10.90
C PRO A 89 -14.92 -14.09 11.67
N GLU A 90 -15.70 -14.30 12.75
CA GLU A 90 -16.26 -13.22 13.57
C GLU A 90 -15.17 -12.25 14.10
N ALA A 91 -13.99 -12.77 14.41
CA ALA A 91 -12.82 -11.97 14.83
C ALA A 91 -11.86 -11.66 13.66
N ALA A 92 -12.40 -11.43 12.46
CA ALA A 92 -11.58 -11.11 11.29
C ALA A 92 -10.81 -9.80 11.49
N ARG A 93 -9.57 -9.77 11.01
CA ARG A 93 -8.78 -8.53 10.99
C ARG A 93 -9.41 -7.52 10.03
N SER A 94 -9.57 -6.30 10.50
CA SER A 94 -9.99 -5.19 9.66
C SER A 94 -8.84 -4.69 8.78
N ILE A 95 -9.16 -3.95 7.71
CA ILE A 95 -8.15 -3.27 6.88
C ILE A 95 -7.22 -2.37 7.73
N PRO A 96 -7.73 -1.52 8.66
CA PRO A 96 -6.86 -0.73 9.54
C PRO A 96 -5.85 -1.58 10.34
N ASP A 97 -6.30 -2.69 10.94
CA ASP A 97 -5.43 -3.56 11.73
C ASP A 97 -4.36 -4.22 10.86
N LEU A 98 -4.75 -4.66 9.67
CA LEU A 98 -3.84 -5.27 8.70
C LEU A 98 -2.75 -4.29 8.25
N ILE A 99 -3.14 -3.07 7.88
CA ILE A 99 -2.20 -2.05 7.42
C ILE A 99 -1.30 -1.56 8.56
N HIS A 100 -1.84 -1.43 9.78
CA HIS A 100 -1.02 -1.12 10.95
C HIS A 100 0.04 -2.20 11.21
N ALA A 101 -0.34 -3.47 11.20
CA ALA A 101 0.57 -4.59 11.36
C ALA A 101 1.62 -4.65 10.25
N TYR A 102 1.22 -4.41 9.00
CA TYR A 102 2.11 -4.32 7.85
C TYR A 102 3.17 -3.23 8.04
N LYS A 103 2.76 -1.99 8.30
CA LYS A 103 3.66 -0.85 8.51
C LYS A 103 4.65 -1.11 9.65
N SER A 104 4.18 -1.66 10.76
CA SER A 104 5.00 -2.00 11.93
C SER A 104 6.02 -3.08 11.61
N THR A 105 5.62 -4.10 10.84
CA THR A 105 6.51 -5.20 10.45
C THR A 105 7.61 -4.71 9.52
N VAL A 106 7.27 -3.95 8.48
CA VAL A 106 8.26 -3.37 7.55
C VAL A 106 9.24 -2.48 8.31
N THR A 107 8.75 -1.58 9.16
CA THR A 107 9.61 -0.68 9.95
C THR A 107 10.57 -1.46 10.83
N ARG A 108 10.10 -2.52 11.50
CA ARG A 108 10.95 -3.38 12.32
C ARG A 108 12.05 -4.08 11.52
N GLU A 109 11.70 -4.64 10.36
CA GLU A 109 12.67 -5.31 9.49
C GLU A 109 13.71 -4.33 8.93
N VAL A 110 13.28 -3.15 8.50
CA VAL A 110 14.18 -2.09 8.01
C VAL A 110 15.10 -1.60 9.14
N ASN A 111 14.58 -1.42 10.36
CA ASN A 111 15.37 -0.97 11.50
C ASN A 111 16.41 -1.98 11.97
N ARG A 112 16.33 -3.25 11.53
CA ARG A 112 17.39 -4.24 11.75
C ARG A 112 18.61 -4.03 10.86
N LEU A 113 18.45 -3.29 9.75
CA LEU A 113 19.53 -3.01 8.81
C LEU A 113 20.39 -1.81 9.21
N VAL A 114 19.91 -0.99 10.13
CA VAL A 114 20.56 0.25 10.54
C VAL A 114 20.77 0.32 12.05
N PRO A 115 21.85 0.96 12.52
CA PRO A 115 22.08 1.16 13.94
C PRO A 115 20.99 2.07 14.55
N PRO A 116 20.75 1.99 15.88
CA PRO A 116 19.67 2.69 16.55
C PRO A 116 19.58 4.19 16.27
N GLU A 117 20.73 4.87 16.17
CA GLU A 117 20.83 6.30 15.91
C GLU A 117 20.42 6.72 14.49
N GLN A 118 20.35 5.77 13.55
CA GLN A 118 19.93 6.00 12.17
C GLN A 118 18.47 5.58 11.92
N ARG A 119 17.79 5.07 12.95
CA ARG A 119 16.39 4.63 12.82
C ARG A 119 15.47 5.83 12.71
N ASN A 120 14.69 5.84 11.64
CA ASN A 120 13.74 6.90 11.34
C ASN A 120 12.33 6.33 11.12
N GLN A 121 11.35 7.19 11.29
CA GLN A 121 9.99 6.84 10.91
C GLN A 121 9.93 6.65 9.38
N LEU A 122 9.54 5.44 8.94
CA LEU A 122 9.47 5.11 7.52
C LEU A 122 8.20 5.64 6.86
N TRP A 123 7.06 5.50 7.51
CA TRP A 123 5.74 5.76 6.95
C TRP A 123 5.10 7.03 7.48
N GLN A 124 4.22 7.63 6.68
CA GLN A 124 3.24 8.60 7.21
C GLN A 124 2.35 7.91 8.25
N SER A 125 1.80 8.69 9.19
CA SER A 125 0.95 8.15 10.27
C SER A 125 -0.31 7.47 9.74
N SER A 126 -0.88 7.99 8.66
CA SER A 126 -2.10 7.49 8.03
C SER A 126 -1.80 6.70 6.74
N TYR A 127 -2.85 6.24 6.09
CA TYR A 127 -2.85 5.67 4.74
C TYR A 127 -4.18 6.04 4.05
N TYR A 128 -4.25 5.85 2.73
CA TYR A 128 -5.47 6.09 1.96
C TYR A 128 -6.10 4.75 1.59
N ASP A 129 -7.41 4.69 1.64
CA ASP A 129 -8.18 3.53 1.22
C ASP A 129 -9.39 3.95 0.38
N GLU A 130 -9.76 3.08 -0.53
CA GLU A 130 -10.96 3.21 -1.34
C GLU A 130 -11.61 1.83 -1.49
N ILE A 131 -12.93 1.77 -1.24
CA ILE A 131 -13.71 0.56 -1.38
C ILE A 131 -14.06 0.38 -2.86
N ILE A 132 -13.61 -0.72 -3.45
CA ILE A 132 -13.92 -1.07 -4.84
C ILE A 132 -15.27 -1.76 -4.85
N ARG A 133 -16.27 -1.12 -5.46
CA ARG A 133 -17.67 -1.56 -5.40
C ARG A 133 -18.17 -2.25 -6.65
N THR A 134 -17.46 -2.11 -7.76
CA THR A 134 -17.87 -2.66 -9.05
C THR A 134 -16.70 -3.35 -9.74
N GLU A 135 -17.01 -4.30 -10.63
CA GLU A 135 -16.00 -4.95 -11.46
C GLU A 135 -15.24 -3.94 -12.34
N GLN A 136 -15.94 -2.94 -12.86
CA GLN A 136 -15.32 -1.89 -13.65
C GLN A 136 -14.29 -1.12 -12.84
N MET A 137 -14.62 -0.70 -11.60
CA MET A 137 -13.65 -0.04 -10.69
C MET A 137 -12.44 -0.94 -10.42
N LEU A 138 -12.66 -2.25 -10.25
CA LEU A 138 -11.57 -3.19 -10.02
C LEU A 138 -10.62 -3.25 -11.22
N LEU A 139 -11.16 -3.36 -12.43
CA LEU A 139 -10.35 -3.38 -13.65
C LEU A 139 -9.59 -2.07 -13.86
N GLU A 140 -10.24 -0.94 -13.63
CA GLU A 140 -9.60 0.39 -13.73
C GLU A 140 -8.49 0.55 -12.69
N THR A 141 -8.70 0.10 -11.44
CA THR A 141 -7.71 0.15 -10.37
C THR A 141 -6.50 -0.74 -10.69
N ARG A 142 -6.73 -1.95 -11.21
CA ARG A 142 -5.65 -2.85 -11.64
C ARG A 142 -4.79 -2.21 -12.73
N ARG A 143 -5.40 -1.63 -13.76
CA ARG A 143 -4.69 -0.91 -14.83
C ARG A 143 -3.92 0.30 -14.28
N TYR A 144 -4.52 1.05 -13.39
CA TYR A 144 -3.86 2.18 -12.74
C TYR A 144 -2.58 1.73 -12.00
N ILE A 145 -2.65 0.65 -11.22
CA ILE A 145 -1.48 0.10 -10.49
C ILE A 145 -0.41 -0.37 -11.49
N GLU A 146 -0.80 -1.09 -12.52
CA GLU A 146 0.11 -1.65 -13.53
C GLU A 146 0.83 -0.57 -14.35
N ASP A 147 0.10 0.49 -14.73
CA ASP A 147 0.65 1.61 -15.50
C ASP A 147 1.45 2.61 -14.65
N ASN A 148 1.32 2.58 -13.34
CA ASN A 148 1.87 3.59 -12.44
C ASN A 148 3.38 3.82 -12.61
N PRO A 149 4.25 2.80 -12.76
CA PRO A 149 5.67 3.03 -12.99
C PRO A 149 5.98 3.82 -14.26
N ARG A 150 5.22 3.60 -15.34
CA ARG A 150 5.40 4.33 -16.61
C ARG A 150 4.95 5.78 -16.51
N LYS A 151 3.96 6.04 -15.65
CA LYS A 151 3.35 7.35 -15.43
C LYS A 151 3.87 8.05 -14.17
N TRP A 152 5.01 7.61 -13.64
CA TRP A 152 5.55 8.13 -12.37
C TRP A 152 5.68 9.66 -12.37
N ALA A 153 6.16 10.26 -13.45
CA ALA A 153 6.31 11.72 -13.56
C ALA A 153 4.97 12.49 -13.56
N GLU A 154 3.85 11.79 -13.82
CA GLU A 154 2.50 12.34 -13.80
C GLU A 154 1.74 12.02 -12.51
N ASP A 155 2.36 11.25 -11.61
CA ASP A 155 1.75 10.83 -10.34
C ASP A 155 1.64 12.04 -9.38
N ASP A 156 0.50 12.18 -8.71
CA ASP A 156 0.26 13.23 -7.70
C ASP A 156 1.24 13.16 -6.50
N LEU A 157 1.87 12.00 -6.30
CA LEU A 157 2.88 11.76 -5.27
C LEU A 157 4.31 11.95 -5.77
N PHE A 158 4.48 12.26 -7.06
CA PHE A 158 5.80 12.52 -7.64
C PHE A 158 6.48 13.72 -6.98
N ILE A 159 7.75 13.56 -6.69
CA ILE A 159 8.63 14.66 -6.26
C ILE A 159 9.90 14.65 -7.12
N TYR A 160 10.35 15.82 -7.49
CA TYR A 160 11.67 15.98 -8.11
C TYR A 160 12.75 15.70 -7.05
N THR A 161 13.64 14.76 -7.35
CA THR A 161 14.81 14.43 -6.51
C THR A 161 16.07 15.04 -7.09
#